data_9d4112f52a47fe3e87e9e066e8e6612f
#
_entry.id   9d4112f52a47fe3e87e9e066e8e6612f
#
_cell.length_a   1.000
_cell.length_b   1.000
_cell.length_c   1.000
_cell.angle_alpha   90.00
_cell.angle_beta   90.00
_cell.angle_gamma   90.00
#
_symmetry.space_group_name_H-M   'P 1'
#
loop_
_entity.id
_entity.type
_entity.pdbx_description
1 polymer ?
#
loop_
_entity_poly.entity_id
_entity_poly.type
_entity_poly.pdbx_seq_one_letter_code
_entity_poly.pdbx_strand_id
1 'polypeptide(L)'
;LYRLKKKYGPTVEEMLEYQTRCRRELDDIQDAGDTLLHLEKQLKKAEKAARQAAEALSQARHEAAGRLEEQILTELRQLDMGKIRFAICFTEQALAENGADQVRFLMSANVGEELRPIHKIASGGELARIMLAMKNVLSEQDQVGTMVFDEVDTGVSGRAAQRVAEKMARISRTKQVLCVTHLPQLAAMADTHFSVEKGEQDGRTFTRVVQLDRAQRQQELARLTGGASISATMLESAGELLDQADKFKKTLA
;
A
#
# COMPACT_ATOMS: atom_id res chain seq x y z
N LEU A 1 -81.93 0.24 3.05
CA LEU A 1 -81.51 0.39 1.65
C LEU A 1 -81.34 1.85 1.22
N TYR A 2 -82.30 2.76 1.52
CA TYR A 2 -82.23 4.15 1.12
C TYR A 2 -81.01 4.89 1.62
N ARG A 3 -80.60 4.72 2.92
CA ARG A 3 -79.38 5.29 3.52
C ARG A 3 -78.09 4.76 2.89
N LEU A 4 -78.10 3.49 2.51
CA LEU A 4 -76.99 2.84 1.87
C LEU A 4 -76.79 3.33 0.41
N LYS A 5 -77.91 3.45 -0.33
CA LYS A 5 -77.90 4.01 -1.68
C LYS A 5 -77.39 5.43 -1.73
N LYS A 6 -77.72 6.27 -0.73
CA LYS A 6 -77.26 7.68 -0.68
C LYS A 6 -75.74 7.76 -0.35
N LYS A 7 -75.16 6.75 0.27
CA LYS A 7 -73.78 6.81 0.74
C LYS A 7 -72.80 6.02 -0.15
N TYR A 8 -73.27 4.93 -0.77
CA TYR A 8 -72.39 3.96 -1.40
C TYR A 8 -72.68 3.68 -2.90
N GLY A 9 -73.78 4.28 -3.47
CA GLY A 9 -74.16 4.17 -4.86
C GLY A 9 -75.66 3.93 -5.03
N PRO A 10 -76.28 4.41 -6.12
CA PRO A 10 -77.71 4.37 -6.37
C PRO A 10 -78.24 2.93 -6.66
N THR A 11 -77.39 2.00 -7.09
CA THR A 11 -77.76 0.63 -7.36
C THR A 11 -77.13 -0.35 -6.36
N VAL A 12 -77.64 -1.59 -6.30
CA VAL A 12 -77.08 -2.62 -5.45
C VAL A 12 -75.72 -3.07 -5.95
N GLU A 13 -75.57 -3.10 -7.30
CA GLU A 13 -74.32 -3.45 -7.97
C GLU A 13 -73.23 -2.48 -7.59
N GLU A 14 -73.46 -1.20 -7.62
CA GLU A 14 -72.49 -0.17 -7.25
C GLU A 14 -72.09 -0.24 -5.75
N MET A 15 -73.02 -0.56 -4.88
CA MET A 15 -72.73 -0.79 -3.46
C MET A 15 -71.82 -2.00 -3.22
N LEU A 16 -72.03 -3.09 -3.97
CA LEU A 16 -71.18 -4.29 -3.93
C LEU A 16 -69.80 -4.05 -4.52
N GLU A 17 -69.73 -3.28 -5.60
CA GLU A 17 -68.43 -2.83 -6.16
C GLU A 17 -67.65 -1.97 -5.15
N TYR A 18 -68.33 -1.03 -4.50
CA TYR A 18 -67.75 -0.19 -3.46
C TYR A 18 -67.24 -1.03 -2.29
N GLN A 19 -68.06 -1.99 -1.83
CA GLN A 19 -67.64 -2.93 -0.77
C GLN A 19 -66.41 -3.76 -1.17
N THR A 20 -66.40 -4.27 -2.40
CA THR A 20 -65.26 -5.06 -2.89
C THR A 20 -63.97 -4.21 -2.99
N ARG A 21 -64.11 -2.96 -3.41
CA ARG A 21 -63.00 -2.03 -3.46
C ARG A 21 -62.47 -1.73 -2.06
N CYS A 22 -63.35 -1.37 -1.11
CA CYS A 22 -62.94 -1.11 0.25
C CYS A 22 -62.31 -2.35 0.95
N ARG A 23 -62.79 -3.54 0.60
CA ARG A 23 -62.21 -4.77 1.14
C ARG A 23 -60.80 -5.01 0.61
N ARG A 24 -60.57 -4.79 -0.70
CA ARG A 24 -59.23 -4.86 -1.26
C ARG A 24 -58.30 -3.82 -0.65
N GLU A 25 -58.74 -2.58 -0.51
CA GLU A 25 -57.96 -1.50 0.09
C GLU A 25 -57.58 -1.86 1.58
N LEU A 26 -58.50 -2.52 2.31
CA LEU A 26 -58.25 -2.97 3.67
C LEU A 26 -57.22 -4.11 3.71
N ASP A 27 -57.41 -5.11 2.82
CA ASP A 27 -56.48 -6.23 2.69
C ASP A 27 -55.08 -5.74 2.31
N ASP A 28 -54.97 -4.83 1.34
CA ASP A 28 -53.71 -4.19 0.92
C ASP A 28 -53.01 -3.44 2.09
N ILE A 29 -53.76 -2.75 2.94
CA ILE A 29 -53.23 -2.06 4.13
C ILE A 29 -52.72 -3.04 5.18
N GLN A 30 -53.46 -4.14 5.40
CA GLN A 30 -53.08 -5.19 6.37
C GLN A 30 -51.81 -5.94 5.88
N ASP A 31 -51.79 -6.31 4.61
CA ASP A 31 -50.64 -6.99 3.99
C ASP A 31 -49.40 -6.09 4.00
N ALA A 32 -49.57 -4.77 3.77
CA ALA A 32 -48.48 -3.79 3.90
C ALA A 32 -47.95 -3.69 5.32
N GLY A 33 -48.83 -3.74 6.33
CA GLY A 33 -48.45 -3.75 7.74
C GLY A 33 -47.62 -5.00 8.13
N ASP A 34 -48.06 -6.16 7.71
CA ASP A 34 -47.36 -7.44 7.98
C ASP A 34 -46.00 -7.48 7.24
N THR A 35 -45.98 -7.01 6.00
CA THR A 35 -44.77 -6.88 5.20
C THR A 35 -43.75 -5.94 5.87
N LEU A 36 -44.23 -4.79 6.38
CA LEU A 36 -43.38 -3.82 7.07
C LEU A 36 -42.75 -4.43 8.32
N LEU A 37 -43.55 -5.10 9.17
CA LEU A 37 -43.06 -5.78 10.35
C LEU A 37 -42.03 -6.90 10.01
N HIS A 38 -42.25 -7.60 8.90
CA HIS A 38 -41.31 -8.63 8.43
C HIS A 38 -40.00 -8.00 7.98
N LEU A 39 -40.05 -6.95 7.19
CA LEU A 39 -38.87 -6.21 6.71
C LEU A 39 -38.08 -5.60 7.87
N GLU A 40 -38.76 -5.01 8.87
CA GLU A 40 -38.09 -4.48 10.06
C GLU A 40 -37.34 -5.57 10.85
N LYS A 41 -37.93 -6.75 10.97
CA LYS A 41 -37.26 -7.90 11.62
C LYS A 41 -36.05 -8.35 10.82
N GLN A 42 -36.18 -8.43 9.50
CA GLN A 42 -35.05 -8.78 8.62
C GLN A 42 -33.95 -7.74 8.70
N LEU A 43 -34.29 -6.45 8.66
CA LEU A 43 -33.33 -5.34 8.78
C LEU A 43 -32.54 -5.44 10.09
N LYS A 44 -33.24 -5.56 11.23
CA LYS A 44 -32.59 -5.72 12.54
C LYS A 44 -31.66 -6.94 12.61
N LYS A 45 -32.07 -8.05 12.00
CA LYS A 45 -31.24 -9.26 11.93
C LYS A 45 -30.00 -9.03 11.07
N ALA A 46 -30.15 -8.39 9.90
CA ALA A 46 -29.06 -8.08 9.01
C ALA A 46 -28.08 -7.06 9.62
N GLU A 47 -28.57 -6.00 10.24
CA GLU A 47 -27.75 -5.03 10.96
C GLU A 47 -26.94 -5.67 12.09
N LYS A 48 -27.56 -6.54 12.88
CA LYS A 48 -26.87 -7.26 13.94
C LYS A 48 -25.75 -8.14 13.39
N ALA A 49 -26.02 -8.89 12.32
CA ALA A 49 -25.02 -9.74 11.68
C ALA A 49 -23.85 -8.92 11.09
N ALA A 50 -24.17 -7.81 10.43
CA ALA A 50 -23.18 -6.90 9.86
C ALA A 50 -22.29 -6.26 10.95
N ARG A 51 -22.87 -5.81 12.08
CA ARG A 51 -22.11 -5.28 13.23
C ARG A 51 -21.19 -6.34 13.84
N GLN A 52 -21.66 -7.57 14.02
CA GLN A 52 -20.83 -8.68 14.52
C GLN A 52 -19.65 -8.99 13.57
N ALA A 53 -19.90 -9.00 12.27
CA ALA A 53 -18.85 -9.20 11.28
C ALA A 53 -17.82 -8.03 11.28
N ALA A 54 -18.30 -6.79 11.39
CA ALA A 54 -17.44 -5.62 11.49
C ALA A 54 -16.58 -5.63 12.77
N GLU A 55 -17.13 -6.03 13.90
CA GLU A 55 -16.41 -6.15 15.17
C GLU A 55 -15.31 -7.24 15.10
N ALA A 56 -15.62 -8.40 14.54
CA ALA A 56 -14.63 -9.45 14.31
C ALA A 56 -13.51 -9.00 13.35
N LEU A 57 -13.86 -8.26 12.30
CA LEU A 57 -12.89 -7.67 11.37
C LEU A 57 -12.01 -6.63 12.07
N SER A 58 -12.60 -5.78 12.91
CA SER A 58 -11.87 -4.78 13.71
C SER A 58 -10.86 -5.44 14.63
N GLN A 59 -11.27 -6.47 15.36
CA GLN A 59 -10.36 -7.22 16.23
C GLN A 59 -9.19 -7.82 15.44
N ALA A 60 -9.45 -8.49 14.33
CA ALA A 60 -8.41 -9.07 13.49
C ALA A 60 -7.43 -8.01 12.95
N ARG A 61 -7.95 -6.82 12.58
CA ARG A 61 -7.13 -5.68 12.14
C ARG A 61 -6.22 -5.16 13.25
N HIS A 62 -6.73 -5.00 14.48
CA HIS A 62 -5.91 -4.55 15.62
C HIS A 62 -4.78 -5.52 15.94
N GLU A 63 -5.07 -6.82 15.92
CA GLU A 63 -4.05 -7.86 16.13
C GLU A 63 -2.98 -7.86 15.03
N ALA A 64 -3.40 -7.71 13.77
CA ALA A 64 -2.48 -7.61 12.64
C ALA A 64 -1.66 -6.32 12.68
N ALA A 65 -2.28 -5.19 13.08
CA ALA A 65 -1.62 -3.90 13.18
C ALA A 65 -0.44 -3.92 14.15
N GLY A 66 -0.61 -4.48 15.34
CA GLY A 66 0.49 -4.56 16.31
C GLY A 66 1.70 -5.32 15.78
N ARG A 67 1.48 -6.46 15.12
CA ARG A 67 2.57 -7.23 14.48
C ARG A 67 3.22 -6.45 13.34
N LEU A 68 2.42 -5.80 12.51
CA LEU A 68 2.91 -5.01 11.36
C LEU A 68 3.72 -3.80 11.81
N GLU A 69 3.29 -3.09 12.86
CA GLU A 69 4.04 -1.96 13.45
C GLU A 69 5.42 -2.39 13.90
N GLU A 70 5.52 -3.49 14.65
CA GLU A 70 6.79 -4.01 15.17
C GLU A 70 7.75 -4.40 14.03
N GLN A 71 7.23 -5.08 13.01
CA GLN A 71 8.01 -5.50 11.84
C GLN A 71 8.51 -4.28 11.05
N ILE A 72 7.65 -3.31 10.76
CA ILE A 72 8.04 -2.08 10.04
C ILE A 72 9.07 -1.28 10.84
N LEU A 73 8.87 -1.10 12.14
CA LEU A 73 9.85 -0.40 12.98
C LEU A 73 11.21 -1.12 13.02
N THR A 74 11.22 -2.44 13.01
CA THR A 74 12.44 -3.24 12.93
C THR A 74 13.16 -3.02 11.59
N GLU A 75 12.44 -3.03 10.48
CA GLU A 75 12.99 -2.74 9.16
C GLU A 75 13.55 -1.31 9.07
N LEU A 76 12.83 -0.32 9.59
CA LEU A 76 13.27 1.08 9.61
C LEU A 76 14.55 1.28 10.43
N ARG A 77 14.66 0.62 11.60
CA ARG A 77 15.91 0.65 12.38
C ARG A 77 17.11 0.10 11.59
N GLN A 78 16.90 -0.96 10.81
CA GLN A 78 17.94 -1.53 9.95
C GLN A 78 18.35 -0.59 8.80
N LEU A 79 17.48 0.30 8.37
CA LEU A 79 17.75 1.34 7.37
C LEU A 79 18.31 2.64 7.96
N ASP A 80 18.80 2.60 9.20
CA ASP A 80 19.34 3.74 9.94
C ASP A 80 18.30 4.85 10.22
N MET A 81 17.02 4.45 10.29
CA MET A 81 15.88 5.32 10.56
C MET A 81 15.27 5.04 11.95
N GLY A 82 16.11 4.73 12.94
CA GLY A 82 15.66 4.30 14.28
C GLY A 82 14.95 5.37 15.11
N LYS A 83 14.97 6.63 14.70
CA LYS A 83 14.26 7.74 15.36
C LYS A 83 12.81 7.87 14.89
N ILE A 84 12.43 7.22 13.81
CA ILE A 84 11.08 7.25 13.26
C ILE A 84 10.12 6.55 14.21
N ARG A 85 8.97 7.18 14.38
CA ARG A 85 7.81 6.59 15.04
C ARG A 85 6.78 6.24 13.97
N PHE A 86 6.24 5.04 14.02
CA PHE A 86 5.21 4.54 13.12
C PHE A 86 4.06 3.98 13.96
N ALA A 87 2.82 4.29 13.59
CA ALA A 87 1.63 3.78 14.25
C ALA A 87 0.49 3.57 13.25
N ILE A 88 -0.32 2.55 13.48
CA ILE A 88 -1.54 2.28 12.73
C ILE A 88 -2.72 2.68 13.61
N CYS A 89 -3.40 3.75 13.23
CA CYS A 89 -4.51 4.30 13.99
C CYS A 89 -5.85 3.86 13.39
N PHE A 90 -6.78 3.54 14.26
CA PHE A 90 -8.15 3.19 13.94
C PHE A 90 -9.08 4.29 14.45
N THR A 91 -10.00 4.73 13.58
CA THR A 91 -11.10 5.64 13.96
C THR A 91 -12.39 5.00 13.54
N GLU A 92 -13.38 5.05 14.41
CA GLU A 92 -14.71 4.53 14.13
C GLU A 92 -15.38 5.30 12.99
N GLN A 93 -16.04 4.57 12.09
CA GLN A 93 -16.84 5.13 11.00
C GLN A 93 -18.20 4.43 10.91
N ALA A 94 -19.10 4.98 10.10
CA ALA A 94 -20.36 4.32 9.79
C ALA A 94 -20.10 2.94 9.16
N LEU A 95 -20.95 1.98 9.50
CA LEU A 95 -20.88 0.63 8.95
C LEU A 95 -20.93 0.63 7.42
N ALA A 96 -19.93 0.04 6.79
CA ALA A 96 -19.75 -0.03 5.33
C ALA A 96 -19.32 -1.44 4.91
N GLU A 97 -19.17 -1.67 3.61
CA GLU A 97 -18.73 -2.97 3.05
C GLU A 97 -17.37 -3.43 3.60
N ASN A 98 -16.50 -2.49 3.96
CA ASN A 98 -15.17 -2.73 4.51
C ASN A 98 -15.11 -2.69 6.05
N GLY A 99 -16.25 -2.72 6.74
CA GLY A 99 -16.35 -2.70 8.19
C GLY A 99 -16.67 -1.31 8.77
N ALA A 100 -16.40 -1.14 10.06
CA ALA A 100 -16.69 0.08 10.82
C ALA A 100 -15.43 0.85 11.24
N ASP A 101 -14.25 0.50 10.71
CA ASP A 101 -12.98 1.16 11.02
C ASP A 101 -12.43 1.92 9.83
N GLN A 102 -11.98 3.13 10.05
CA GLN A 102 -11.05 3.83 9.17
C GLN A 102 -9.63 3.60 9.67
N VAL A 103 -8.80 2.95 8.86
CA VAL A 103 -7.40 2.64 9.18
C VAL A 103 -6.50 3.71 8.58
N ARG A 104 -5.57 4.27 9.39
CA ARG A 104 -4.59 5.27 8.94
C ARG A 104 -3.19 4.89 9.40
N PHE A 105 -2.25 4.94 8.49
CA PHE A 105 -0.82 4.82 8.77
C PHE A 105 -0.25 6.18 9.09
N LEU A 106 0.23 6.36 10.31
CA LEU A 106 0.80 7.60 10.80
C LEU A 106 2.28 7.41 11.10
N MET A 107 3.05 8.46 10.89
CA MET A 107 4.48 8.46 11.12
C MET A 107 4.99 9.82 11.57
N SER A 108 6.11 9.82 12.29
CA SER A 108 6.87 11.03 12.61
C SER A 108 8.34 10.76 12.29
N ALA A 109 8.98 11.66 11.55
CA ALA A 109 10.38 11.55 11.15
C ALA A 109 11.35 11.82 12.32
N ASN A 110 10.95 12.67 13.26
CA ASN A 110 11.79 13.13 14.36
C ASN A 110 11.18 12.84 15.74
N VAL A 111 12.03 12.71 16.73
CA VAL A 111 11.62 12.57 18.13
C VAL A 111 10.94 13.86 18.60
N GLY A 112 9.74 13.74 19.17
CA GLY A 112 8.98 14.89 19.68
C GLY A 112 8.00 15.54 18.68
N GLU A 113 8.05 15.16 17.41
CA GLU A 113 7.06 15.59 16.42
C GLU A 113 5.76 14.76 16.55
N GLU A 114 4.65 15.37 16.18
CA GLU A 114 3.37 14.68 16.09
C GLU A 114 3.35 13.64 14.97
N LEU A 115 2.61 12.56 15.19
CA LEU A 115 2.35 11.57 14.15
C LEU A 115 1.45 12.16 13.06
N ARG A 116 1.89 12.07 11.81
CA ARG A 116 1.18 12.56 10.63
C ARG A 116 0.99 11.46 9.61
N PRO A 117 -0.02 11.55 8.73
CA PRO A 117 -0.17 10.62 7.62
C PRO A 117 1.09 10.54 6.77
N ILE A 118 1.47 9.35 6.34
CA ILE A 118 2.72 9.09 5.59
C ILE A 118 2.89 10.01 4.37
N HIS A 119 1.81 10.31 3.65
CA HIS A 119 1.82 11.18 2.48
C HIS A 119 2.17 12.65 2.78
N LYS A 120 2.25 13.05 4.06
CA LYS A 120 2.66 14.39 4.50
C LYS A 120 4.12 14.46 4.95
N ILE A 121 4.88 13.39 4.78
CA ILE A 121 6.32 13.37 5.10
C ILE A 121 7.07 14.07 3.97
N ALA A 122 7.93 15.02 4.32
CA ALA A 122 8.43 16.03 3.40
C ALA A 122 9.62 15.58 2.52
N SER A 123 10.35 14.51 2.85
CA SER A 123 11.56 14.09 2.13
C SER A 123 11.30 12.91 1.20
N GLY A 124 11.56 13.08 -0.11
CA GLY A 124 11.41 12.01 -1.11
C GLY A 124 12.25 10.77 -0.78
N GLY A 125 13.52 10.95 -0.40
CA GLY A 125 14.40 9.84 -0.04
C GLY A 125 13.99 9.14 1.25
N GLU A 126 13.48 9.84 2.26
CA GLU A 126 12.92 9.21 3.46
C GLU A 126 11.68 8.41 3.13
N LEU A 127 10.75 8.97 2.35
CA LEU A 127 9.55 8.28 1.92
C LEU A 127 9.88 7.02 1.11
N ALA A 128 10.85 7.09 0.20
CA ALA A 128 11.30 5.94 -0.58
C ALA A 128 11.83 4.80 0.32
N ARG A 129 12.62 5.11 1.35
CA ARG A 129 13.11 4.11 2.32
C ARG A 129 12.00 3.56 3.23
N ILE A 130 11.05 4.39 3.63
CA ILE A 130 9.87 3.94 4.38
C ILE A 130 9.06 2.95 3.52
N MET A 131 8.84 3.29 2.26
CA MET A 131 8.16 2.39 1.33
C MET A 131 8.95 1.10 1.09
N LEU A 132 10.27 1.17 1.02
CA LEU A 132 11.14 -0.01 0.95
C LEU A 132 10.96 -0.92 2.18
N ALA A 133 10.97 -0.35 3.39
CA ALA A 133 10.74 -1.09 4.64
C ALA A 133 9.36 -1.77 4.65
N MET A 134 8.31 -1.02 4.32
CA MET A 134 6.95 -1.56 4.23
C MET A 134 6.84 -2.67 3.17
N LYS A 135 7.41 -2.47 1.99
CA LYS A 135 7.41 -3.46 0.91
C LYS A 135 8.22 -4.71 1.26
N ASN A 136 9.28 -4.58 2.04
CA ASN A 136 10.05 -5.73 2.51
C ASN A 136 9.23 -6.59 3.49
N VAL A 137 8.44 -5.97 4.38
CA VAL A 137 7.55 -6.67 5.31
C VAL A 137 6.35 -7.32 4.58
N LEU A 138 5.81 -6.65 3.58
CA LEU A 138 4.59 -7.06 2.87
C LEU A 138 4.86 -7.82 1.56
N SER A 139 6.12 -8.14 1.26
CA SER A 139 6.54 -8.67 -0.05
C SER A 139 5.81 -9.96 -0.46
N GLU A 140 5.49 -10.83 0.49
CA GLU A 140 4.81 -12.10 0.23
C GLU A 140 3.31 -11.91 -0.08
N GLN A 141 2.68 -10.89 0.52
CA GLN A 141 1.26 -10.59 0.34
C GLN A 141 0.99 -9.65 -0.84
N ASP A 142 2.02 -8.96 -1.34
CA ASP A 142 1.88 -8.00 -2.43
C ASP A 142 1.84 -8.73 -3.78
N GLN A 143 0.76 -8.53 -4.53
CA GLN A 143 0.57 -9.13 -5.86
C GLN A 143 1.33 -8.38 -6.97
N VAL A 144 1.95 -7.23 -6.68
CA VAL A 144 2.72 -6.45 -7.66
C VAL A 144 4.02 -7.18 -7.99
N GLY A 145 4.23 -7.49 -9.25
CA GLY A 145 5.41 -8.24 -9.74
C GLY A 145 6.67 -7.39 -9.92
N THR A 146 6.52 -6.07 -10.13
CA THR A 146 7.64 -5.14 -10.41
C THR A 146 7.59 -3.94 -9.48
N MET A 147 8.72 -3.57 -8.90
CA MET A 147 8.88 -2.39 -8.05
C MET A 147 9.94 -1.47 -8.64
N VAL A 148 9.66 -0.17 -8.66
CA VAL A 148 10.59 0.86 -9.13
C VAL A 148 10.94 1.75 -7.94
N PHE A 149 12.22 1.87 -7.64
CA PHE A 149 12.74 2.75 -6.59
C PHE A 149 13.58 3.86 -7.22
N ASP A 150 13.13 5.07 -6.99
CA ASP A 150 13.85 6.29 -7.35
C ASP A 150 14.17 7.08 -6.07
N GLU A 151 15.30 7.79 -6.03
CA GLU A 151 15.77 8.60 -4.89
C GLU A 151 15.91 7.84 -3.55
N VAL A 152 15.89 6.52 -3.54
CA VAL A 152 15.98 5.72 -2.29
C VAL A 152 17.33 5.90 -1.57
N ASP A 153 18.35 6.30 -2.30
CA ASP A 153 19.72 6.55 -1.87
C ASP A 153 19.99 8.01 -1.47
N THR A 154 18.99 8.90 -1.61
CA THR A 154 19.14 10.31 -1.21
C THR A 154 19.33 10.44 0.31
N GLY A 155 20.42 11.09 0.71
CA GLY A 155 20.75 11.33 2.12
C GLY A 155 21.26 10.10 2.88
N VAL A 156 21.65 9.03 2.18
CA VAL A 156 22.30 7.87 2.81
C VAL A 156 23.72 7.67 2.27
N SER A 157 24.58 7.07 3.08
CA SER A 157 25.95 6.75 2.70
C SER A 157 26.49 5.55 3.50
N GLY A 158 27.60 5.01 3.07
CA GLY A 158 28.33 3.98 3.80
C GLY A 158 27.46 2.77 4.19
N ARG A 159 27.35 2.51 5.47
CA ARG A 159 26.62 1.34 6.02
C ARG A 159 25.11 1.38 5.75
N ALA A 160 24.49 2.57 5.75
CA ALA A 160 23.08 2.69 5.47
C ALA A 160 22.77 2.34 4.01
N ALA A 161 23.61 2.83 3.07
CA ALA A 161 23.51 2.47 1.64
C ALA A 161 23.64 0.96 1.40
N GLN A 162 24.59 0.31 2.11
CA GLN A 162 24.75 -1.15 2.03
C GLN A 162 23.48 -1.88 2.49
N ARG A 163 22.87 -1.46 3.58
CA ARG A 163 21.63 -2.08 4.10
C ARG A 163 20.44 -1.87 3.15
N VAL A 164 20.32 -0.69 2.54
CA VAL A 164 19.31 -0.45 1.49
C VAL A 164 19.50 -1.44 0.34
N ALA A 165 20.73 -1.60 -0.15
CA ALA A 165 21.06 -2.52 -1.22
C ALA A 165 20.72 -3.99 -0.87
N GLU A 166 21.05 -4.43 0.34
CA GLU A 166 20.74 -5.77 0.84
C GLU A 166 19.23 -6.02 0.94
N LYS A 167 18.44 -5.02 1.37
CA LYS A 167 16.98 -5.13 1.40
C LYS A 167 16.38 -5.25 0.01
N MET A 168 16.89 -4.47 -0.95
CA MET A 168 16.47 -4.59 -2.34
C MET A 168 16.80 -5.95 -2.94
N ALA A 169 17.98 -6.48 -2.65
CA ALA A 169 18.37 -7.81 -3.10
C ALA A 169 17.49 -8.93 -2.50
N ARG A 170 16.97 -8.76 -1.29
CA ARG A 170 15.98 -9.70 -0.73
C ARG A 170 14.66 -9.65 -1.49
N ILE A 171 14.12 -8.46 -1.75
CA ILE A 171 12.88 -8.29 -2.53
C ILE A 171 13.04 -8.83 -3.94
N SER A 172 14.23 -8.66 -4.57
CA SER A 172 14.48 -9.12 -5.94
C SER A 172 14.46 -10.64 -6.11
N ARG A 173 14.43 -11.41 -5.02
CA ARG A 173 14.26 -12.88 -5.08
C ARG A 173 12.86 -13.31 -5.54
N THR A 174 11.86 -12.48 -5.27
CA THR A 174 10.43 -12.76 -5.55
C THR A 174 9.79 -11.75 -6.49
N LYS A 175 10.42 -10.59 -6.67
CA LYS A 175 9.91 -9.45 -7.46
C LYS A 175 10.98 -8.93 -8.41
N GLN A 176 10.57 -8.33 -9.52
CA GLN A 176 11.48 -7.51 -10.30
C GLN A 176 11.69 -6.17 -9.60
N VAL A 177 12.95 -5.78 -9.38
CA VAL A 177 13.31 -4.51 -8.76
C VAL A 177 14.09 -3.67 -9.76
N LEU A 178 13.58 -2.50 -10.08
CA LEU A 178 14.28 -1.46 -10.85
C LEU A 178 14.67 -0.35 -9.89
N CYS A 179 15.94 0.05 -9.91
CA CYS A 179 16.44 1.10 -9.02
C CYS A 179 17.28 2.10 -9.82
N VAL A 180 16.98 3.39 -9.66
CA VAL A 180 17.83 4.48 -10.10
C VAL A 180 18.72 4.90 -8.93
N THR A 181 20.05 4.86 -9.11
CA THR A 181 21.00 5.10 -8.02
C THR A 181 22.27 5.74 -8.51
N HIS A 182 22.89 6.53 -7.65
CA HIS A 182 24.24 7.06 -7.83
C HIS A 182 25.24 6.45 -6.83
N LEU A 183 24.78 5.53 -5.97
CA LEU A 183 25.64 4.91 -4.95
C LEU A 183 26.21 3.58 -5.43
N PRO A 184 27.55 3.40 -5.32
CA PRO A 184 28.23 2.18 -5.77
C PRO A 184 27.75 0.93 -5.02
N GLN A 185 27.32 1.04 -3.74
CA GLN A 185 26.81 -0.08 -2.96
C GLN A 185 25.52 -0.67 -3.56
N LEU A 186 24.59 0.20 -4.00
CA LEU A 186 23.34 -0.24 -4.63
C LEU A 186 23.63 -0.81 -6.02
N ALA A 187 24.43 -0.12 -6.82
CA ALA A 187 24.80 -0.55 -8.16
C ALA A 187 25.55 -1.89 -8.18
N ALA A 188 26.42 -2.14 -7.18
CA ALA A 188 27.10 -3.41 -7.03
C ALA A 188 26.16 -4.59 -6.76
N MET A 189 25.07 -4.35 -6.01
CA MET A 189 24.10 -5.39 -5.65
C MET A 189 23.20 -5.82 -6.80
N ALA A 190 23.11 -5.02 -7.87
CA ALA A 190 22.26 -5.34 -9.02
C ALA A 190 22.67 -6.66 -9.71
N ASP A 191 21.69 -7.44 -10.18
CA ASP A 191 21.93 -8.60 -11.05
C ASP A 191 22.25 -8.15 -12.47
N THR A 192 21.55 -7.12 -12.94
CA THR A 192 21.80 -6.46 -14.23
C THR A 192 22.00 -4.96 -13.98
N HIS A 193 23.09 -4.42 -14.50
CA HIS A 193 23.45 -3.01 -14.34
C HIS A 193 23.41 -2.31 -15.70
N PHE A 194 22.66 -1.22 -15.77
CA PHE A 194 22.60 -0.32 -16.92
C PHE A 194 23.22 1.02 -16.58
N SER A 195 24.11 1.52 -17.45
CA SER A 195 24.58 2.91 -17.41
C SER A 195 23.68 3.78 -18.27
N VAL A 196 23.34 4.97 -17.77
CA VAL A 196 22.58 5.98 -18.48
C VAL A 196 23.50 7.14 -18.82
N GLU A 197 23.78 7.32 -20.10
CA GLU A 197 24.70 8.33 -20.62
C GLU A 197 23.94 9.38 -21.42
N LYS A 198 24.25 10.66 -21.18
CA LYS A 198 23.77 11.76 -22.01
C LYS A 198 24.88 12.20 -22.96
N GLY A 199 24.58 12.28 -24.23
CA GLY A 199 25.48 12.73 -25.27
C GLY A 199 24.85 13.82 -26.13
N GLU A 200 25.67 14.57 -26.86
CA GLU A 200 25.22 15.52 -27.86
C GLU A 200 25.66 15.04 -29.24
N GLN A 201 24.74 15.02 -30.18
CA GLN A 201 25.00 14.75 -31.57
C GLN A 201 24.16 15.71 -32.44
N ASP A 202 24.78 16.39 -33.38
CA ASP A 202 24.12 17.35 -34.28
C ASP A 202 23.31 18.44 -33.56
N GLY A 203 23.80 18.93 -32.40
CA GLY A 203 23.14 19.96 -31.59
C GLY A 203 21.89 19.45 -30.84
N ARG A 204 21.68 18.14 -30.76
CA ARG A 204 20.60 17.51 -30.00
C ARG A 204 21.16 16.63 -28.89
N THR A 205 20.56 16.72 -27.71
CA THR A 205 20.87 15.82 -26.60
C THR A 205 20.17 14.49 -26.82
N PHE A 206 20.89 13.39 -26.69
CA PHE A 206 20.34 12.05 -26.66
C PHE A 206 20.72 11.32 -25.37
N THR A 207 19.88 10.39 -24.96
CA THR A 207 20.13 9.51 -23.83
C THR A 207 20.37 8.09 -24.34
N ARG A 208 21.49 7.50 -23.96
CA ARG A 208 21.84 6.11 -24.27
C ARG A 208 21.80 5.29 -22.99
N VAL A 209 21.18 4.11 -23.08
CA VAL A 209 21.17 3.12 -21.99
C VAL A 209 21.98 1.91 -22.45
N VAL A 210 23.00 1.55 -21.68
CA VAL A 210 23.94 0.46 -22.01
C VAL A 210 23.97 -0.54 -20.88
N GLN A 211 23.75 -1.80 -21.19
CA GLN A 211 23.96 -2.88 -20.23
C GLN A 211 25.47 -3.12 -20.06
N LEU A 212 25.91 -3.17 -18.81
CA LEU A 212 27.32 -3.32 -18.46
C LEU A 212 27.67 -4.78 -18.17
N ASP A 213 28.80 -5.24 -18.73
CA ASP A 213 29.44 -6.50 -18.31
C ASP A 213 30.19 -6.31 -16.97
N ARG A 214 30.78 -7.38 -16.42
CA ARG A 214 31.46 -7.33 -15.12
C ARG A 214 32.62 -6.32 -15.08
N ALA A 215 33.42 -6.25 -16.13
CA ALA A 215 34.56 -5.33 -16.20
C ALA A 215 34.10 -3.87 -16.31
N GLN A 216 33.08 -3.62 -17.13
CA GLN A 216 32.43 -2.33 -17.26
C GLN A 216 31.74 -1.89 -15.96
N ARG A 217 31.08 -2.82 -15.25
CA ARG A 217 30.52 -2.55 -13.91
C ARG A 217 31.58 -2.14 -12.92
N GLN A 218 32.73 -2.81 -12.90
CA GLN A 218 33.84 -2.44 -12.02
C GLN A 218 34.34 -1.01 -12.30
N GLN A 219 34.49 -0.64 -13.58
CA GLN A 219 34.86 0.71 -14.00
C GLN A 219 33.80 1.75 -13.57
N GLU A 220 32.53 1.44 -13.79
CA GLU A 220 31.43 2.35 -13.43
C GLU A 220 31.34 2.54 -11.92
N LEU A 221 31.49 1.50 -11.10
CA LEU A 221 31.54 1.61 -9.65
C LEU A 221 32.73 2.45 -9.17
N ALA A 222 33.89 2.30 -9.78
CA ALA A 222 35.05 3.13 -9.51
C ALA A 222 34.78 4.60 -9.87
N ARG A 223 34.11 4.87 -11.02
CA ARG A 223 33.67 6.20 -11.43
C ARG A 223 32.66 6.83 -10.44
N LEU A 224 31.69 6.05 -9.97
CA LEU A 224 30.71 6.51 -8.95
C LEU A 224 31.38 6.87 -7.63
N THR A 225 32.51 6.26 -7.30
CA THR A 225 33.27 6.51 -6.07
C THR A 225 34.21 7.71 -6.21
N GLY A 226 34.92 7.82 -7.32
CA GLY A 226 36.01 8.78 -7.49
C GLY A 226 35.78 9.88 -8.53
N GLY A 227 34.62 9.88 -9.19
CA GLY A 227 34.36 10.87 -10.27
C GLY A 227 35.16 10.60 -11.54
N ALA A 228 35.72 11.67 -12.14
CA ALA A 228 36.40 11.59 -13.44
C ALA A 228 37.76 10.90 -13.39
N SER A 229 38.43 10.87 -12.24
CA SER A 229 39.79 10.31 -12.11
C SER A 229 39.74 8.98 -11.39
N ILE A 230 39.90 7.89 -12.12
CA ILE A 230 39.86 6.51 -11.58
C ILE A 230 41.29 6.05 -11.28
N SER A 231 41.60 5.78 -10.01
CA SER A 231 42.86 5.17 -9.61
C SER A 231 42.81 3.62 -9.61
N ALA A 232 43.97 2.99 -9.64
CA ALA A 232 44.05 1.53 -9.50
C ALA A 232 43.41 1.01 -8.21
N THR A 233 43.58 1.73 -7.12
CA THR A 233 42.99 1.40 -5.80
C THR A 233 41.45 1.48 -5.84
N MET A 234 40.87 2.44 -6.57
CA MET A 234 39.43 2.56 -6.73
C MET A 234 38.85 1.39 -7.56
N LEU A 235 39.57 0.94 -8.59
CA LEU A 235 39.20 -0.24 -9.35
C LEU A 235 39.25 -1.50 -8.51
N GLU A 236 40.27 -1.67 -7.70
CA GLU A 236 40.40 -2.81 -6.78
C GLU A 236 39.24 -2.83 -5.77
N SER A 237 38.98 -1.69 -5.13
CA SER A 237 37.85 -1.52 -4.18
C SER A 237 36.48 -1.77 -4.84
N ALA A 238 36.29 -1.36 -6.09
CA ALA A 238 35.08 -1.66 -6.85
C ALA A 238 34.93 -3.15 -7.16
N GLY A 239 36.03 -3.84 -7.43
CA GLY A 239 36.06 -5.31 -7.59
C GLY A 239 35.66 -6.02 -6.30
N GLU A 240 36.24 -5.64 -5.18
CA GLU A 240 35.88 -6.17 -3.86
C GLU A 240 34.40 -5.95 -3.51
N LEU A 241 33.84 -4.79 -3.85
CA LEU A 241 32.43 -4.48 -3.63
C LEU A 241 31.52 -5.41 -4.44
N LEU A 242 31.85 -5.69 -5.69
CA LEU A 242 31.13 -6.67 -6.53
C LEU A 242 31.21 -8.08 -5.93
N ASP A 243 32.39 -8.51 -5.47
CA ASP A 243 32.59 -9.83 -4.88
C ASP A 243 31.81 -9.98 -3.56
N GLN A 244 31.76 -8.93 -2.74
CA GLN A 244 30.95 -8.89 -1.51
C GLN A 244 29.45 -9.00 -1.83
N ALA A 245 28.98 -8.26 -2.84
CA ALA A 245 27.60 -8.33 -3.29
C ALA A 245 27.22 -9.73 -3.78
N ASP A 246 28.10 -10.36 -4.58
CA ASP A 246 27.87 -11.73 -5.06
C ASP A 246 27.86 -12.77 -3.94
N LYS A 247 28.75 -12.63 -2.93
CA LYS A 247 28.74 -13.46 -1.73
C LYS A 247 27.43 -13.31 -0.95
N PHE A 248 26.99 -12.07 -0.74
CA PHE A 248 25.72 -11.81 -0.04
C PHE A 248 24.53 -12.42 -0.79
N LYS A 249 24.44 -12.22 -2.11
CA LYS A 249 23.35 -12.79 -2.91
C LYS A 249 23.30 -14.32 -2.85
N LYS A 250 24.44 -15.00 -2.75
CA LYS A 250 24.50 -16.46 -2.55
C LYS A 250 23.91 -16.90 -1.21
N THR A 251 23.91 -16.05 -0.19
CA THR A 251 23.26 -16.37 1.11
C THR A 251 21.74 -16.25 1.09
N LEU A 252 21.19 -15.65 0.02
CA LEU A 252 19.76 -15.50 -0.20
C LEU A 252 19.14 -16.61 -1.06
N ALA A 253 19.98 -17.49 -1.63
CA ALA A 253 19.58 -18.55 -2.57
C ALA A 253 18.95 -19.77 -1.88
#